data_2afb076623c099b8f3be4c97929fbaa9
#
_entry.id   2afb076623c099b8f3be4c97929fbaa9
#
_cell.length_a   1.000
_cell.length_b   1.000
_cell.length_c   1.000
_cell.angle_alpha   90.00
_cell.angle_beta   90.00
_cell.angle_gamma   90.00
#
_symmetry.space_group_name_H-M   'P 1'
#
loop_
_entity.id
_entity.type
_entity.pdbx_description
1 polymer ?
#
loop_
_entity_poly.entity_id
_entity_poly.type
_entity_poly.pdbx_seq_one_letter_code
_entity_poly.pdbx_strand_id
1 'polypeptide(L)'
;MSKSIVDITGFKELNAKIKTLPDKVKKREMLKVLRIAAKPTVAAARQEAPVGDKVHKRYSRRDGSVLGVYDPGNLRKSIGNITGKKGLGRANAVLYVGPRSKGKKYDGYYGHMVHSGTKTQSANPFMDRAYNRTKAQVTADTEKKVAKLIQRQIDKLSR
;
A
#
# COMPACT_ATOMS: atom_id res chain seq x y z
N MET A 1 5.48 -31.38 20.68
CA MET A 1 6.23 -31.45 19.41
C MET A 1 5.25 -31.22 18.26
N SER A 2 5.17 -29.99 17.77
CA SER A 2 4.33 -29.66 16.61
C SER A 2 5.03 -30.08 15.33
N LYS A 3 4.51 -31.10 14.67
CA LYS A 3 4.91 -31.47 13.31
C LYS A 3 4.34 -30.44 12.35
N SER A 4 5.13 -29.50 11.89
CA SER A 4 4.83 -28.73 10.68
C SER A 4 5.17 -29.61 9.47
N ILE A 5 4.25 -30.45 9.07
CA ILE A 5 4.34 -31.15 7.79
C ILE A 5 3.84 -30.16 6.73
N VAL A 6 4.73 -29.32 6.23
CA VAL A 6 4.54 -28.67 4.94
C VAL A 6 4.88 -29.72 3.90
N ASP A 7 3.87 -30.28 3.27
CA ASP A 7 4.05 -31.26 2.20
C ASP A 7 4.71 -30.57 0.99
N ILE A 8 6.02 -30.80 0.84
CA ILE A 8 6.86 -30.20 -0.20
C ILE A 8 6.45 -30.67 -1.60
N THR A 9 5.80 -31.82 -1.73
CA THR A 9 5.30 -32.33 -3.01
C THR A 9 4.14 -31.50 -3.55
N GLY A 10 3.18 -31.13 -2.70
CA GLY A 10 2.09 -30.24 -3.06
C GLY A 10 2.56 -28.85 -3.50
N PHE A 11 3.70 -28.36 -2.99
CA PHE A 11 4.27 -27.07 -3.39
C PHE A 11 4.82 -27.08 -4.83
N LYS A 12 5.41 -28.18 -5.30
CA LYS A 12 5.90 -28.30 -6.68
C LYS A 12 4.78 -28.30 -7.69
N GLU A 13 3.71 -29.10 -7.44
CA GLU A 13 2.52 -29.13 -8.28
C GLU A 13 1.77 -27.79 -8.26
N LEU A 14 1.67 -27.16 -7.10
CA LEU A 14 1.09 -25.84 -6.93
C LEU A 14 1.85 -24.78 -7.76
N ASN A 15 3.17 -24.79 -7.68
CA ASN A 15 4.02 -23.85 -8.43
C ASN A 15 3.90 -24.09 -9.94
N ALA A 16 3.81 -25.33 -10.39
CA ALA A 16 3.55 -25.67 -11.79
C ALA A 16 2.21 -25.15 -12.27
N LYS A 17 1.12 -25.38 -11.52
CA LYS A 17 -0.24 -24.90 -11.82
C LYS A 17 -0.35 -23.35 -11.79
N ILE A 18 0.33 -22.68 -10.86
CA ILE A 18 0.39 -21.21 -10.81
C ILE A 18 1.13 -20.65 -12.02
N LYS A 19 2.20 -21.32 -12.49
CA LYS A 19 2.95 -20.90 -13.68
C LYS A 19 2.10 -20.91 -14.95
N THR A 20 1.07 -21.73 -15.04
CA THR A 20 0.18 -21.78 -16.22
C THR A 20 -0.78 -20.59 -16.33
N LEU A 21 -1.00 -19.84 -15.25
CA LEU A 21 -1.88 -18.67 -15.28
C LEU A 21 -1.20 -17.48 -16.00
N PRO A 22 -1.93 -16.71 -16.82
CA PRO A 22 -1.41 -15.48 -17.40
C PRO A 22 -0.93 -14.49 -16.33
N ASP A 23 0.26 -13.91 -16.51
CA ASP A 23 0.87 -13.03 -15.51
C ASP A 23 0.02 -11.81 -15.13
N LYS A 24 -0.75 -11.29 -16.09
CA LYS A 24 -1.73 -10.21 -15.84
C LYS A 24 -2.80 -10.63 -14.83
N VAL A 25 -3.27 -11.87 -14.91
CA VAL A 25 -4.30 -12.40 -13.99
C VAL A 25 -3.71 -12.59 -12.61
N LYS A 26 -2.54 -13.22 -12.52
CA LYS A 26 -1.80 -13.40 -11.25
C LYS A 26 -1.60 -12.06 -10.55
N LYS A 27 -1.06 -11.08 -11.27
CA LYS A 27 -0.78 -9.75 -10.72
C LYS A 27 -2.06 -9.04 -10.24
N ARG A 28 -3.14 -9.10 -11.00
CA ARG A 28 -4.41 -8.46 -10.64
C ARG A 28 -5.02 -9.05 -9.38
N GLU A 29 -5.06 -10.36 -9.29
CA GLU A 29 -5.63 -11.06 -8.12
C GLU A 29 -4.77 -10.85 -6.87
N MET A 30 -3.45 -10.89 -7.00
CA MET A 30 -2.53 -10.60 -5.91
C MET A 30 -2.69 -9.16 -5.41
N LEU A 31 -2.81 -8.18 -6.30
CA LEU A 31 -3.05 -6.79 -5.92
C LEU A 31 -4.38 -6.59 -5.19
N LYS A 32 -5.43 -7.37 -5.50
CA LYS A 32 -6.68 -7.35 -4.74
C LYS A 32 -6.46 -7.81 -3.29
N VAL A 33 -5.74 -8.92 -3.12
CA VAL A 33 -5.40 -9.46 -1.79
C VAL A 33 -4.59 -8.45 -0.99
N LEU A 34 -3.53 -7.90 -1.58
CA LEU A 34 -2.67 -6.91 -0.92
C LEU A 34 -3.44 -5.64 -0.51
N ARG A 35 -4.37 -5.15 -1.34
CA ARG A 35 -5.20 -3.99 -1.00
C ARG A 35 -6.12 -4.26 0.20
N ILE A 36 -6.64 -5.47 0.32
CA ILE A 36 -7.48 -5.85 1.47
C ILE A 36 -6.61 -5.97 2.72
N ALA A 37 -5.47 -6.63 2.62
CA ALA A 37 -4.55 -6.81 3.74
C ALA A 37 -3.95 -5.48 4.24
N ALA A 38 -3.74 -4.50 3.35
CA ALA A 38 -3.19 -3.19 3.69
C ALA A 38 -4.19 -2.21 4.35
N LYS A 39 -5.48 -2.57 4.44
CA LYS A 39 -6.50 -1.68 5.04
C LYS A 39 -6.16 -1.22 6.47
N PRO A 40 -5.69 -2.07 7.40
CA PRO A 40 -5.30 -1.64 8.74
C PRO A 40 -4.19 -0.58 8.72
N THR A 41 -3.15 -0.76 7.88
CA THR A 41 -2.07 0.23 7.75
C THR A 41 -2.57 1.56 7.19
N VAL A 42 -3.46 1.55 6.20
CA VAL A 42 -4.07 2.78 5.67
C VAL A 42 -4.88 3.50 6.75
N ALA A 43 -5.66 2.77 7.54
CA ALA A 43 -6.45 3.33 8.64
C ALA A 43 -5.54 3.93 9.72
N ALA A 44 -4.54 3.18 10.16
CA ALA A 44 -3.55 3.64 11.15
C ALA A 44 -2.79 4.88 10.65
N ALA A 45 -2.30 4.89 9.41
CA ALA A 45 -1.59 6.02 8.84
C ALA A 45 -2.47 7.28 8.76
N ARG A 46 -3.75 7.12 8.48
CA ARG A 46 -4.71 8.23 8.52
C ARG A 46 -4.94 8.76 9.93
N GLN A 47 -4.97 7.90 10.95
CA GLN A 47 -5.09 8.31 12.36
C GLN A 47 -3.85 9.06 12.82
N GLU A 48 -2.66 8.55 12.49
CA GLU A 48 -1.37 9.13 12.86
C GLU A 48 -1.02 10.41 12.08
N ALA A 49 -1.62 10.62 10.90
CA ALA A 49 -1.30 11.78 10.07
C ALA A 49 -1.76 13.07 10.75
N PRO A 50 -0.86 14.07 10.90
CA PRO A 50 -1.21 15.34 11.49
C PRO A 50 -2.21 16.11 10.63
N VAL A 51 -3.03 16.92 11.29
CA VAL A 51 -3.98 17.83 10.65
C VAL A 51 -3.56 19.24 11.02
N GLY A 52 -3.28 20.06 10.02
CA GLY A 52 -3.01 21.49 10.23
C GLY A 52 -4.30 22.27 10.48
N ASP A 53 -4.18 23.43 11.11
CA ASP A 53 -5.31 24.29 11.47
C ASP A 53 -5.71 25.26 10.35
N LYS A 54 -4.82 25.49 9.39
CA LYS A 54 -4.98 26.49 8.34
C LYS A 54 -4.98 25.90 6.95
N VAL A 55 -5.72 26.54 6.06
CA VAL A 55 -5.64 26.28 4.61
C VAL A 55 -4.25 26.70 4.13
N HIS A 56 -3.59 25.86 3.35
CA HIS A 56 -2.33 26.23 2.71
C HIS A 56 -2.45 26.20 1.19
N LYS A 57 -1.68 27.07 0.54
CA LYS A 57 -1.63 27.20 -0.90
C LYS A 57 -0.27 26.73 -1.41
N ARG A 58 -0.29 26.02 -2.52
CA ARG A 58 0.92 25.65 -3.26
C ARG A 58 1.09 26.60 -4.42
N TYR A 59 2.27 27.19 -4.52
CA TYR A 59 2.59 28.13 -5.58
C TYR A 59 3.56 27.51 -6.59
N SER A 60 3.43 27.91 -7.84
CA SER A 60 4.39 27.61 -8.89
C SER A 60 5.69 28.39 -8.63
N ARG A 61 6.83 27.69 -8.75
CA ARG A 61 8.13 28.33 -8.64
C ARG A 61 8.49 29.21 -9.85
N ARG A 62 7.78 29.00 -10.98
CA ARG A 62 8.07 29.66 -12.25
C ARG A 62 7.44 31.05 -12.32
N ASP A 63 6.19 31.17 -11.91
CA ASP A 63 5.35 32.34 -12.15
C ASP A 63 4.53 32.77 -10.92
N GLY A 64 4.70 32.13 -9.78
CA GLY A 64 3.98 32.43 -8.55
C GLY A 64 2.50 32.09 -8.57
N SER A 65 2.00 31.46 -9.63
CA SER A 65 0.58 31.07 -9.72
C SER A 65 0.20 30.00 -8.69
N VAL A 66 -1.07 30.00 -8.25
CA VAL A 66 -1.58 29.01 -7.30
C VAL A 66 -1.82 27.69 -8.00
N LEU A 67 -1.03 26.70 -7.69
CA LEU A 67 -1.14 25.32 -8.22
C LEU A 67 -2.18 24.46 -7.48
N GLY A 68 -2.55 24.85 -6.26
CA GLY A 68 -3.53 24.12 -5.46
C GLY A 68 -3.78 24.77 -4.12
N VAL A 69 -4.99 24.57 -3.62
CA VAL A 69 -5.43 24.99 -2.29
C VAL A 69 -5.78 23.72 -1.49
N TYR A 70 -5.27 23.63 -0.28
CA TYR A 70 -5.37 22.42 0.53
C TYR A 70 -5.96 22.75 1.91
N ASP A 71 -7.14 22.20 2.15
CA ASP A 71 -7.85 22.32 3.42
C ASP A 71 -7.20 21.47 4.52
N PRO A 72 -7.43 21.77 5.80
CA PRO A 72 -7.08 20.93 6.92
C PRO A 72 -7.51 19.47 6.70
N GLY A 73 -6.62 18.54 7.02
CA GLY A 73 -6.86 17.11 6.82
C GLY A 73 -6.67 16.60 5.40
N ASN A 74 -6.25 17.42 4.42
CA ASN A 74 -5.96 16.97 3.06
C ASN A 74 -4.90 15.86 3.04
N LEU A 75 -3.81 15.97 3.83
CA LEU A 75 -2.80 14.92 3.96
C LEU A 75 -3.42 13.60 4.39
N ARG A 76 -4.20 13.60 5.47
CA ARG A 76 -4.90 12.43 5.99
C ARG A 76 -5.80 11.77 4.94
N LYS A 77 -6.58 12.56 4.21
CA LYS A 77 -7.48 12.08 3.14
C LYS A 77 -6.72 11.58 1.91
N SER A 78 -5.50 12.08 1.66
CA SER A 78 -4.67 11.64 0.54
C SER A 78 -4.04 10.26 0.74
N ILE A 79 -3.89 9.78 2.00
CA ILE A 79 -3.28 8.49 2.31
C ILE A 79 -4.12 7.35 1.75
N GLY A 80 -3.45 6.45 1.05
CA GLY A 80 -4.11 5.27 0.47
C GLY A 80 -3.13 4.35 -0.23
N ASN A 81 -3.69 3.38 -0.93
CA ASN A 81 -2.92 2.40 -1.68
C ASN A 81 -2.35 2.99 -2.97
N ILE A 82 -1.07 2.74 -3.21
CA ILE A 82 -0.33 3.14 -4.41
C ILE A 82 0.20 1.87 -5.08
N THR A 83 -0.27 1.58 -6.29
CA THR A 83 0.19 0.41 -7.03
C THR A 83 1.53 0.71 -7.71
N GLY A 84 2.53 -0.13 -7.50
CA GLY A 84 3.82 -0.03 -8.19
C GLY A 84 3.65 -0.26 -9.69
N LYS A 85 4.13 0.70 -10.50
CA LYS A 85 4.05 0.66 -11.97
C LYS A 85 5.42 0.56 -12.64
N LYS A 86 6.50 0.90 -11.93
CA LYS A 86 7.88 0.95 -12.42
C LYS A 86 8.77 -0.01 -11.63
N GLY A 87 9.92 -0.33 -12.16
CA GLY A 87 10.87 -1.24 -11.52
C GLY A 87 10.23 -2.58 -11.15
N LEU A 88 10.39 -3.04 -9.93
CA LEU A 88 9.80 -4.28 -9.42
C LEU A 88 8.28 -4.35 -9.60
N GLY A 89 7.58 -3.23 -9.56
CA GLY A 89 6.13 -3.17 -9.76
C GLY A 89 5.67 -3.37 -11.21
N ARG A 90 6.60 -3.42 -12.20
CA ARG A 90 6.25 -3.70 -13.59
C ARG A 90 5.86 -5.17 -13.79
N ALA A 91 6.66 -6.07 -13.28
CA ALA A 91 6.43 -7.52 -13.38
C ALA A 91 5.64 -8.07 -12.18
N ASN A 92 5.92 -7.60 -10.96
CA ASN A 92 5.38 -8.13 -9.71
C ASN A 92 4.18 -7.33 -9.20
N ALA A 93 3.38 -7.96 -8.34
CA ALA A 93 2.33 -7.28 -7.58
C ALA A 93 2.97 -6.53 -6.40
N VAL A 94 3.21 -5.24 -6.58
CA VAL A 94 3.76 -4.37 -5.53
C VAL A 94 2.73 -3.31 -5.16
N LEU A 95 2.47 -3.18 -3.85
CA LEU A 95 1.57 -2.22 -3.27
C LEU A 95 2.29 -1.41 -2.19
N TYR A 96 2.23 -0.10 -2.31
CA TYR A 96 2.69 0.83 -1.29
C TYR A 96 1.49 1.45 -0.58
N VAL A 97 1.67 1.83 0.67
CA VAL A 97 0.72 2.66 1.44
C VAL A 97 1.39 4.00 1.71
N GLY A 98 0.69 5.08 1.42
CA GLY A 98 1.24 6.42 1.65
C GLY A 98 0.38 7.55 1.11
N PRO A 99 0.82 8.80 1.30
CA PRO A 99 0.19 9.97 0.70
C PRO A 99 0.28 9.90 -0.83
N ARG A 100 -0.85 9.99 -1.50
CA ARG A 100 -0.94 10.00 -2.97
C ARG A 100 -0.78 11.42 -3.47
N SER A 101 0.17 11.63 -4.37
CA SER A 101 0.34 12.89 -5.09
C SER A 101 -0.46 12.87 -6.40
N LYS A 102 -0.84 14.03 -6.90
CA LYS A 102 -1.60 14.20 -8.15
C LYS A 102 -2.96 13.49 -8.13
N GLY A 103 -3.58 13.38 -6.96
CA GLY A 103 -4.95 12.88 -6.81
C GLY A 103 -5.94 13.91 -7.32
N LYS A 104 -7.09 13.45 -7.86
CA LYS A 104 -8.14 14.34 -8.37
C LYS A 104 -8.75 15.23 -7.28
N LYS A 105 -8.81 14.75 -6.04
CA LYS A 105 -9.49 15.44 -4.93
C LYS A 105 -8.54 15.79 -3.78
N TYR A 106 -7.60 14.91 -3.44
CA TYR A 106 -6.67 15.10 -2.33
C TYR A 106 -5.24 14.84 -2.83
N ASP A 107 -4.34 15.77 -2.56
CA ASP A 107 -2.95 15.71 -2.97
C ASP A 107 -2.02 15.75 -1.75
N GLY A 108 -1.34 14.65 -1.50
CA GLY A 108 -0.41 14.49 -0.40
C GLY A 108 1.07 14.77 -0.78
N TYR A 109 1.32 15.63 -1.77
CA TYR A 109 2.67 15.91 -2.28
C TYR A 109 3.66 16.32 -1.19
N TYR A 110 3.18 16.98 -0.14
CA TYR A 110 3.99 17.44 0.98
C TYR A 110 4.14 16.42 2.11
N GLY A 111 3.55 15.22 1.96
CA GLY A 111 3.58 14.20 3.01
C GLY A 111 4.98 13.77 3.41
N HIS A 112 5.95 13.77 2.48
CA HIS A 112 7.35 13.48 2.79
C HIS A 112 7.98 14.59 3.64
N MET A 113 7.64 15.87 3.41
CA MET A 113 8.14 17.01 4.21
C MET A 113 7.63 16.92 5.65
N VAL A 114 6.36 16.54 5.83
CA VAL A 114 5.78 16.34 7.16
C VAL A 114 6.43 15.15 7.86
N HIS A 115 6.63 14.04 7.13
CA HIS A 115 7.20 12.81 7.69
C HIS A 115 8.65 12.98 8.12
N SER A 116 9.48 13.52 7.25
CA SER A 116 10.95 13.65 7.46
C SER A 116 11.35 14.98 8.07
N GLY A 117 10.43 15.93 8.17
CA GLY A 117 10.73 17.30 8.60
C GLY A 117 11.35 18.15 7.50
N THR A 118 11.57 19.42 7.81
CA THR A 118 12.23 20.42 6.99
C THR A 118 13.16 21.26 7.88
N LYS A 119 13.85 22.23 7.32
CA LYS A 119 14.68 23.18 8.11
C LYS A 119 13.86 23.94 9.17
N THR A 120 12.57 24.15 8.92
CA THR A 120 11.67 24.96 9.77
C THR A 120 10.59 24.14 10.49
N GLN A 121 10.47 22.85 10.21
CA GLN A 121 9.45 21.99 10.79
C GLN A 121 10.07 20.68 11.26
N SER A 122 9.81 20.31 12.50
CA SER A 122 10.24 19.03 13.07
C SER A 122 9.62 17.84 12.31
N ALA A 123 10.37 16.75 12.23
CA ALA A 123 9.87 15.50 11.65
C ALA A 123 8.69 14.92 12.43
N ASN A 124 7.71 14.41 11.71
CA ASN A 124 6.59 13.66 12.28
C ASN A 124 6.45 12.32 11.54
N PRO A 125 7.14 11.26 11.97
CA PRO A 125 7.21 9.97 11.28
C PRO A 125 5.91 9.15 11.42
N PHE A 126 4.79 9.72 11.02
CA PHE A 126 3.46 9.12 11.14
C PHE A 126 3.30 7.81 10.35
N MET A 127 3.99 7.66 9.24
CA MET A 127 3.97 6.42 8.45
C MET A 127 4.69 5.28 9.17
N ASP A 128 5.83 5.56 9.83
CA ASP A 128 6.59 4.55 10.56
C ASP A 128 5.82 4.08 11.80
N ARG A 129 5.17 5.00 12.52
CA ARG A 129 4.29 4.63 13.64
C ARG A 129 3.15 3.74 13.19
N ALA A 130 2.47 4.09 12.10
CA ALA A 130 1.40 3.29 11.52
C ALA A 130 1.88 1.91 11.07
N TYR A 131 3.02 1.84 10.39
CA TYR A 131 3.63 0.58 9.96
C TYR A 131 3.96 -0.30 11.16
N ASN A 132 4.69 0.21 12.15
CA ASN A 132 5.10 -0.55 13.32
C ASN A 132 3.92 -1.11 14.10
N ARG A 133 2.82 -0.36 14.20
CA ARG A 133 1.59 -0.77 14.87
C ARG A 133 0.85 -1.90 14.13
N THR A 134 0.97 -1.97 12.80
CA THR A 134 0.12 -2.87 11.99
C THR A 134 0.88 -3.98 11.29
N LYS A 135 2.23 -3.94 11.25
CA LYS A 135 3.05 -4.87 10.46
C LYS A 135 2.74 -6.36 10.74
N ALA A 136 2.66 -6.76 12.00
CA ALA A 136 2.42 -8.15 12.37
C ALA A 136 1.04 -8.63 11.88
N GLN A 137 -0.01 -7.84 12.11
CA GLN A 137 -1.36 -8.13 11.65
C GLN A 137 -1.44 -8.22 10.12
N VAL A 138 -0.84 -7.25 9.43
CA VAL A 138 -0.86 -7.20 7.96
C VAL A 138 -0.11 -8.37 7.35
N THR A 139 1.04 -8.77 7.93
CA THR A 139 1.78 -9.94 7.48
C THR A 139 0.94 -11.21 7.61
N ALA A 140 0.40 -11.49 8.80
CA ALA A 140 -0.44 -12.67 9.04
C ALA A 140 -1.69 -12.69 8.15
N ASP A 141 -2.36 -11.54 7.98
CA ASP A 141 -3.52 -11.39 7.10
C ASP A 141 -3.17 -11.61 5.62
N THR A 142 -2.00 -11.12 5.20
CA THR A 142 -1.53 -11.31 3.82
C THR A 142 -1.27 -12.79 3.54
N GLU A 143 -0.55 -13.47 4.42
CA GLU A 143 -0.27 -14.91 4.28
C GLU A 143 -1.55 -15.73 4.18
N LYS A 144 -2.50 -15.54 5.10
CA LYS A 144 -3.80 -16.23 5.07
C LYS A 144 -4.59 -15.98 3.79
N LYS A 145 -4.62 -14.74 3.31
CA LYS A 145 -5.37 -14.37 2.11
C LYS A 145 -4.70 -14.85 0.83
N VAL A 146 -3.36 -14.83 0.79
CA VAL A 146 -2.60 -15.40 -0.34
C VAL A 146 -2.80 -16.91 -0.41
N ALA A 147 -2.71 -17.63 0.71
CA ALA A 147 -2.98 -19.07 0.76
C ALA A 147 -4.39 -19.39 0.22
N LYS A 148 -5.42 -18.66 0.67
CA LYS A 148 -6.79 -18.81 0.14
C LYS A 148 -6.91 -18.49 -1.35
N LEU A 149 -6.20 -17.48 -1.85
CA LEU A 149 -6.18 -17.18 -3.27
C LEU A 149 -5.59 -18.34 -4.08
N ILE A 150 -4.46 -18.87 -3.62
CA ILE A 150 -3.77 -20.00 -4.24
C ILE A 150 -4.70 -21.22 -4.28
N GLN A 151 -5.31 -21.57 -3.15
CA GLN A 151 -6.24 -22.71 -3.07
C GLN A 151 -7.41 -22.58 -4.06
N ARG A 152 -8.03 -21.41 -4.14
CA ARG A 152 -9.09 -21.14 -5.12
C ARG A 152 -8.65 -21.30 -6.58
N GLN A 153 -7.40 -20.97 -6.90
CA GLN A 153 -6.90 -21.16 -8.25
C GLN A 153 -6.64 -22.64 -8.55
N ILE A 154 -6.16 -23.41 -7.58
CA ILE A 154 -6.02 -24.87 -7.68
C ILE A 154 -7.38 -25.52 -7.94
N ASP A 155 -8.37 -25.19 -7.12
CA ASP A 155 -9.72 -25.74 -7.23
C ASP A 155 -10.38 -25.44 -8.59
N LYS A 156 -10.05 -24.31 -9.21
CA LYS A 156 -10.53 -23.95 -10.56
C LYS A 156 -9.82 -24.70 -11.68
N LEU A 157 -8.58 -25.12 -11.47
CA LEU A 157 -7.78 -25.84 -12.46
C LEU A 157 -7.98 -27.36 -12.38
N SER A 158 -8.59 -27.85 -11.29
CA SER A 158 -8.90 -29.25 -11.07
C SER A 158 -10.33 -29.64 -11.48
N ARG A 159 -11.12 -28.66 -11.96
CA ARG A 159 -12.45 -28.86 -12.56
C ARG A 159 -12.34 -28.81 -14.09
#